data_24fbc9f5b14708e4089395951d624309
#
_entry.id   24fbc9f5b14708e4089395951d624309
#
_cell.length_a   1.000
_cell.length_b   1.000
_cell.length_c   1.000
_cell.angle_alpha   90.00
_cell.angle_beta   90.00
_cell.angle_gamma   90.00
#
_symmetry.space_group_name_H-M   'P 1'
#
loop_
_entity.id
_entity.type
_entity.pdbx_description
1 polymer ?
#
loop_
_entity_poly.entity_id
_entity_poly.type
_entity_poly.pdbx_seq_one_letter_code
_entity_poly.pdbx_strand_id
1 'polypeptide(L)'
;EVVAGIIEDGEALEDVVRREAREEAGIQLDNITHVVDCYTSPGITSEQISIYCAQTDAANAGGVHGVEAEGEDIKVIVMAFDDVMAALSDGRITAGPAIIAAQWLALNRDDIRRRWLA
;
A
#
# COMPACT_ATOMS: atom_id res chain seq x y z
N GLU A 1 5.21 4.57 -5.23
CA GLU A 1 4.10 3.62 -5.34
C GLU A 1 3.84 2.93 -4.00
N VAL A 2 2.67 2.35 -3.85
CA VAL A 2 2.36 1.47 -2.72
C VAL A 2 2.76 0.04 -3.05
N VAL A 3 2.91 -0.80 -2.01
CA VAL A 3 3.10 -2.25 -2.20
C VAL A 3 1.92 -2.82 -2.99
N ALA A 4 2.19 -3.57 -4.04
CA ALA A 4 1.15 -4.14 -4.89
C ALA A 4 1.58 -5.48 -5.50
N GLY A 5 0.62 -6.33 -5.77
CA GLY A 5 0.85 -7.60 -6.43
C GLY A 5 -0.42 -8.16 -7.04
N ILE A 6 -0.23 -9.24 -7.79
CA ILE A 6 -1.31 -9.93 -8.49
C ILE A 6 -1.91 -10.97 -7.56
N ILE A 7 -3.25 -11.00 -7.52
CA ILE A 7 -4.01 -12.04 -6.81
C ILE A 7 -3.98 -13.32 -7.64
N GLU A 8 -3.45 -14.38 -7.05
CA GLU A 8 -3.45 -15.70 -7.67
C GLU A 8 -4.76 -16.45 -7.34
N ASP A 9 -5.13 -17.41 -8.21
CA ASP A 9 -6.35 -18.19 -8.01
C ASP A 9 -6.35 -18.88 -6.65
N GLY A 10 -7.47 -18.74 -5.94
CA GLY A 10 -7.68 -19.34 -4.63
C GLY A 10 -7.08 -18.59 -3.44
N GLU A 11 -6.39 -17.50 -3.67
CA GLU A 11 -5.88 -16.67 -2.57
C GLU A 11 -6.96 -15.77 -1.98
N ALA A 12 -6.99 -15.68 -0.64
CA ALA A 12 -7.76 -14.63 0.04
C ALA A 12 -7.03 -13.29 -0.08
N LEU A 13 -7.77 -12.20 -0.23
CA LEU A 13 -7.18 -10.85 -0.43
C LEU A 13 -6.21 -10.45 0.68
N GLU A 14 -6.54 -10.70 1.93
CA GLU A 14 -5.64 -10.37 3.05
C GLU A 14 -4.35 -11.17 3.03
N ASP A 15 -4.39 -12.43 2.57
CA ASP A 15 -3.18 -13.25 2.43
C ASP A 15 -2.26 -12.68 1.35
N VAL A 16 -2.82 -12.17 0.26
CA VAL A 16 -2.07 -11.47 -0.79
C VAL A 16 -1.42 -10.22 -0.22
N VAL A 17 -2.17 -9.42 0.54
CA VAL A 17 -1.65 -8.20 1.17
C VAL A 17 -0.45 -8.51 2.06
N ARG A 18 -0.55 -9.54 2.90
CA ARG A 18 0.53 -9.98 3.78
C ARG A 18 1.73 -10.49 3.02
N ARG A 19 1.50 -11.30 1.99
CA ARG A 19 2.56 -11.87 1.16
C ARG A 19 3.33 -10.77 0.42
N GLU A 20 2.63 -9.88 -0.23
CA GLU A 20 3.25 -8.78 -0.99
C GLU A 20 4.00 -7.80 -0.08
N ALA A 21 3.47 -7.50 1.09
CA ALA A 21 4.17 -6.67 2.07
C ALA A 21 5.50 -7.30 2.50
N ARG A 22 5.53 -8.61 2.70
CA ARG A 22 6.74 -9.33 3.05
C ARG A 22 7.73 -9.36 1.88
N GLU A 23 7.26 -9.69 0.67
CA GLU A 23 8.12 -9.81 -0.52
C GLU A 23 8.67 -8.46 -0.99
N GLU A 24 7.83 -7.44 -1.05
CA GLU A 24 8.21 -6.14 -1.59
C GLU A 24 8.81 -5.19 -0.55
N ALA A 25 8.43 -5.31 0.71
CA ALA A 25 8.85 -4.37 1.75
C ALA A 25 9.54 -5.01 2.95
N GLY A 26 9.54 -6.34 3.06
CA GLY A 26 10.16 -7.05 4.18
C GLY A 26 9.48 -6.80 5.52
N ILE A 27 8.19 -6.50 5.52
CA ILE A 27 7.45 -6.13 6.72
C ILE A 27 6.33 -7.12 7.04
N GLN A 28 5.99 -7.19 8.34
CA GLN A 28 4.82 -7.89 8.84
C GLN A 28 3.72 -6.88 9.16
N LEU A 29 2.48 -7.26 8.86
CA LEU A 29 1.32 -6.39 9.03
C LEU A 29 0.47 -6.79 10.22
N ASP A 30 0.03 -5.78 10.97
CA ASP A 30 -1.05 -5.87 11.95
C ASP A 30 -2.25 -5.10 11.42
N ASN A 31 -3.42 -5.29 12.01
CA ASN A 31 -4.61 -4.46 11.74
C ASN A 31 -4.79 -4.04 10.29
N ILE A 32 -5.23 -4.97 9.44
CA ILE A 32 -5.49 -4.69 8.03
C ILE A 32 -6.91 -4.15 7.86
N THR A 33 -7.02 -3.00 7.21
CA THR A 33 -8.31 -2.33 6.92
C THR A 33 -8.50 -2.20 5.42
N HIS A 34 -9.64 -2.67 4.91
CA HIS A 34 -10.00 -2.46 3.51
C HIS A 34 -10.32 -0.98 3.26
N VAL A 35 -9.77 -0.43 2.21
CA VAL A 35 -9.95 0.97 1.81
C VAL A 35 -11.01 1.07 0.72
N VAL A 36 -10.76 0.48 -0.44
CA VAL A 36 -11.65 0.56 -1.60
C VAL A 36 -11.30 -0.51 -2.62
N ASP A 37 -12.28 -0.92 -3.39
CA ASP A 37 -12.11 -1.64 -4.65
C ASP A 37 -12.45 -0.67 -5.78
N CYS A 38 -11.60 -0.59 -6.79
CA CYS A 38 -11.87 0.30 -7.92
C CYS A 38 -11.32 -0.25 -9.22
N TYR A 39 -11.93 0.20 -10.32
CA TYR A 39 -11.38 -0.05 -11.65
C TYR A 39 -10.35 1.02 -11.97
N THR A 40 -9.22 0.62 -12.55
CA THR A 40 -8.12 1.55 -12.87
C THR A 40 -8.39 2.35 -14.14
N SER A 41 -8.98 1.73 -15.15
CA SER A 41 -9.25 2.37 -16.44
C SER A 41 -10.49 1.73 -17.07
N PRO A 42 -11.71 2.00 -16.55
CA PRO A 42 -12.92 1.26 -16.92
C PRO A 42 -13.32 1.39 -18.40
N GLY A 43 -12.81 2.40 -19.10
CA GLY A 43 -13.10 2.59 -20.52
C GLY A 43 -12.28 1.69 -21.47
N ILE A 44 -11.19 1.09 -21.00
CA ILE A 44 -10.26 0.32 -21.85
C ILE A 44 -9.83 -1.02 -21.26
N THR A 45 -10.05 -1.27 -19.99
CA THR A 45 -9.66 -2.52 -19.33
C THR A 45 -10.64 -2.87 -18.22
N SER A 46 -10.69 -4.15 -17.87
CA SER A 46 -11.46 -4.66 -16.75
C SER A 46 -10.62 -4.80 -15.47
N GLU A 47 -9.40 -4.27 -15.45
CA GLU A 47 -8.54 -4.34 -14.29
C GLU A 47 -9.19 -3.68 -13.08
N GLN A 48 -9.24 -4.42 -11.98
CA GLN A 48 -9.74 -3.95 -10.69
C GLN A 48 -8.64 -4.08 -9.66
N ILE A 49 -8.51 -3.08 -8.79
CA ILE A 49 -7.59 -3.11 -7.66
C ILE A 49 -8.35 -3.05 -6.35
N SER A 50 -7.82 -3.73 -5.34
CA SER A 50 -8.30 -3.66 -3.96
C SER A 50 -7.20 -3.02 -3.12
N ILE A 51 -7.51 -1.92 -2.46
CA ILE A 51 -6.54 -1.17 -1.65
C ILE A 51 -6.82 -1.41 -0.17
N TYR A 52 -5.75 -1.63 0.58
CA TYR A 52 -5.78 -1.86 2.03
C TYR A 52 -4.83 -0.90 2.72
N CYS A 53 -5.17 -0.56 3.95
CA CYS A 53 -4.29 0.15 4.87
C CYS A 53 -3.99 -0.77 6.05
N ALA A 54 -2.73 -0.89 6.41
CA ALA A 54 -2.32 -1.79 7.48
C ALA A 54 -1.32 -1.13 8.41
N GLN A 55 -1.35 -1.56 9.66
CA GLN A 55 -0.37 -1.15 10.66
C GLN A 55 0.86 -2.03 10.58
N THR A 56 2.03 -1.43 10.68
CA THR A 56 3.30 -2.16 10.80
C THR A 56 4.25 -1.42 11.74
N ASP A 57 5.24 -2.14 12.26
CA ASP A 57 6.38 -1.53 12.93
C ASP A 57 7.39 -1.08 11.88
N ALA A 58 7.51 0.22 11.70
CA ALA A 58 8.40 0.81 10.70
C ALA A 58 9.89 0.82 11.11
N ALA A 59 10.22 0.41 12.35
CA ALA A 59 11.59 0.45 12.85
C ALA A 59 12.58 -0.36 12.00
N ASN A 60 12.09 -1.46 11.40
CA ASN A 60 12.90 -2.34 10.55
C ASN A 60 12.55 -2.21 9.05
N ALA A 61 11.69 -1.26 8.69
CA ALA A 61 11.34 -1.02 7.30
C ALA A 61 12.41 -0.19 6.60
N GLY A 62 12.55 -0.40 5.30
CA GLY A 62 13.51 0.30 4.45
C GLY A 62 14.39 -0.68 3.69
N GLY A 63 15.28 -0.13 2.86
CA GLY A 63 16.20 -0.91 2.05
C GLY A 63 15.61 -1.38 0.72
N VAL A 64 16.32 -2.28 0.08
CA VAL A 64 15.95 -2.82 -1.24
C VAL A 64 15.34 -4.20 -1.06
N HIS A 65 14.18 -4.42 -1.63
CA HIS A 65 13.39 -5.65 -1.56
C HIS A 65 12.84 -6.04 -2.94
N GLY A 66 12.02 -7.06 -2.96
CA GLY A 66 11.41 -7.62 -4.15
C GLY A 66 11.92 -9.03 -4.41
N VAL A 67 11.18 -9.76 -5.25
CA VAL A 67 11.55 -11.12 -5.64
C VAL A 67 12.46 -11.06 -6.86
N GLU A 68 13.74 -11.37 -6.68
CA GLU A 68 14.75 -11.28 -7.74
C GLU A 68 14.37 -12.14 -8.96
N ALA A 69 13.81 -13.33 -8.74
CA ALA A 69 13.34 -14.21 -9.81
C ALA A 69 12.19 -13.61 -10.63
N GLU A 70 11.47 -12.64 -10.09
CA GLU A 70 10.40 -11.89 -10.78
C GLU A 70 10.89 -10.57 -11.36
N GLY A 71 12.18 -10.28 -11.26
CA GLY A 71 12.79 -9.04 -11.75
C GLY A 71 12.47 -7.83 -10.89
N GLU A 72 12.07 -8.04 -9.65
CA GLU A 72 11.74 -6.97 -8.73
C GLU A 72 12.98 -6.40 -8.03
N ASP A 73 13.11 -5.08 -8.04
CA ASP A 73 14.17 -4.31 -7.37
C ASP A 73 13.50 -3.08 -6.77
N ILE A 74 13.06 -3.19 -5.52
CA ILE A 74 12.19 -2.22 -4.86
C ILE A 74 12.92 -1.56 -3.72
N LYS A 75 13.01 -0.23 -3.75
CA LYS A 75 13.52 0.56 -2.63
C LYS A 75 12.35 0.97 -1.74
N VAL A 76 12.34 0.48 -0.52
CA VAL A 76 11.34 0.83 0.49
C VAL A 76 11.73 2.15 1.16
N ILE A 77 10.79 3.08 1.21
CA ILE A 77 10.96 4.39 1.83
C ILE A 77 9.92 4.56 2.93
N VAL A 78 10.36 4.90 4.13
CA VAL A 78 9.49 5.30 5.23
C VAL A 78 9.39 6.82 5.23
N MET A 79 8.17 7.35 5.19
CA MET A 79 7.91 8.79 5.14
C MET A 79 6.96 9.21 6.24
N ALA A 80 7.22 10.36 6.83
CA ALA A 80 6.25 10.99 7.73
C ALA A 80 4.98 11.37 6.95
N PHE A 81 3.83 11.33 7.63
CA PHE A 81 2.55 11.66 7.02
C PHE A 81 2.57 13.04 6.33
N ASP A 82 3.11 14.07 7.00
CA ASP A 82 3.16 15.41 6.43
C ASP A 82 4.02 15.47 5.16
N ASP A 83 5.07 14.66 5.07
CA ASP A 83 5.90 14.57 3.87
C ASP A 83 5.16 13.89 2.72
N VAL A 84 4.33 12.89 3.03
CA VAL A 84 3.45 12.25 2.03
C VAL A 84 2.43 13.27 1.51
N MET A 85 1.85 14.07 2.39
CA MET A 85 0.89 15.10 1.98
C MET A 85 1.55 16.17 1.10
N ALA A 86 2.76 16.57 1.42
CA ALA A 86 3.53 17.49 0.58
C ALA A 86 3.84 16.89 -0.80
N ALA A 87 4.25 15.64 -0.84
CA ALA A 87 4.54 14.93 -2.09
C ALA A 87 3.29 14.73 -2.96
N LEU A 88 2.15 14.54 -2.32
CA LEU A 88 0.85 14.46 -3.01
C LEU A 88 0.47 15.82 -3.63
N SER A 89 0.65 16.90 -2.85
CA SER A 89 0.29 18.25 -3.26
C SER A 89 1.17 18.78 -4.39
N ASP A 90 2.47 18.49 -4.37
CA ASP A 90 3.42 19.01 -5.37
C ASP A 90 3.58 18.12 -6.61
N GLY A 91 2.85 17.00 -6.68
CA GLY A 91 2.85 16.13 -7.85
C GLY A 91 3.99 15.11 -7.90
N ARG A 92 4.73 14.90 -6.84
CA ARG A 92 5.76 13.84 -6.79
C ARG A 92 5.15 12.44 -6.71
N ILE A 93 3.98 12.29 -6.09
CA ILE A 93 3.22 11.04 -6.11
C ILE A 93 2.31 11.06 -7.32
N THR A 94 2.57 10.16 -8.28
CA THR A 94 1.90 10.16 -9.58
C THR A 94 1.14 8.86 -9.88
N ALA A 95 1.40 7.78 -9.16
CA ALA A 95 0.68 6.52 -9.35
C ALA A 95 -0.73 6.61 -8.76
N GLY A 96 -1.75 6.26 -9.54
CA GLY A 96 -3.15 6.34 -9.13
C GLY A 96 -3.45 5.65 -7.82
N PRO A 97 -3.07 4.39 -7.62
CA PRO A 97 -3.28 3.68 -6.34
C PRO A 97 -2.64 4.38 -5.13
N ALA A 98 -1.45 4.93 -5.30
CA ALA A 98 -0.77 5.66 -4.23
C ALA A 98 -1.48 6.97 -3.90
N ILE A 99 -2.00 7.67 -4.91
CA ILE A 99 -2.78 8.90 -4.72
C ILE A 99 -4.06 8.57 -3.93
N ILE A 100 -4.79 7.54 -4.34
CA ILE A 100 -6.02 7.11 -3.65
C ILE A 100 -5.72 6.74 -2.20
N ALA A 101 -4.69 5.93 -1.96
CA ALA A 101 -4.30 5.50 -0.63
C ALA A 101 -3.92 6.69 0.27
N ALA A 102 -3.14 7.63 -0.24
CA ALA A 102 -2.72 8.81 0.51
C ALA A 102 -3.90 9.73 0.85
N GLN A 103 -4.80 9.96 -0.10
CA GLN A 103 -6.01 10.76 0.12
C GLN A 103 -6.95 10.10 1.13
N TRP A 104 -7.14 8.79 1.02
CA TRP A 104 -7.94 8.06 1.99
C TRP A 104 -7.34 8.16 3.40
N LEU A 105 -6.03 8.00 3.51
CA LEU A 105 -5.34 8.12 4.79
C LEU A 105 -5.54 9.52 5.39
N ALA A 106 -5.45 10.57 4.58
CA ALA A 106 -5.68 11.94 5.05
C ALA A 106 -7.07 12.11 5.66
N LEU A 107 -8.09 11.49 5.05
CA LEU A 107 -9.47 11.57 5.52
C LEU A 107 -9.75 10.70 6.76
N ASN A 108 -9.00 9.62 6.95
CA ASN A 108 -9.31 8.59 7.95
C ASN A 108 -8.23 8.39 9.00
N ARG A 109 -7.14 9.15 8.95
CA ARG A 109 -5.96 8.93 9.81
C ARG A 109 -6.28 8.97 11.29
N ASP A 110 -7.04 9.96 11.73
CA ASP A 110 -7.35 10.11 13.16
C ASP A 110 -8.22 8.95 13.66
N ASP A 111 -9.19 8.52 12.88
CA ASP A 111 -10.05 7.38 13.21
C ASP A 111 -9.25 6.09 13.29
N ILE A 112 -8.38 5.85 12.31
CA ILE A 112 -7.52 4.66 12.27
C ILE A 112 -6.58 4.63 13.48
N ARG A 113 -5.96 5.76 13.80
CA ARG A 113 -5.05 5.85 14.94
C ARG A 113 -5.79 5.56 16.25
N ARG A 114 -6.98 6.08 16.43
CA ARG A 114 -7.80 5.78 17.61
C ARG A 114 -8.09 4.28 17.72
N ARG A 115 -8.45 3.63 16.63
CA ARG A 115 -8.77 2.20 16.62
C ARG A 115 -7.55 1.31 16.86
N TRP A 116 -6.42 1.65 16.26
CA TRP A 116 -5.22 0.81 16.32
C TRP A 116 -4.37 1.03 17.56
N LEU A 117 -4.45 2.21 18.17
CA LEU A 117 -3.63 2.58 19.32
C LEU A 117 -4.43 2.61 20.62
N ALA A 118 -5.66 2.17 20.60
CA ALA A 118 -6.54 2.11 21.76
C ALA A 118 -6.09 1.03 22.78
#